data_4704b1ad6f2c4a954beb67747fa35cda
#
_entry.id   4704b1ad6f2c4a954beb67747fa35cda
#
_cell.length_a   1.000
_cell.length_b   1.000
_cell.length_c   1.000
_cell.angle_alpha   90.00
_cell.angle_beta   90.00
_cell.angle_gamma   90.00
#
_symmetry.space_group_name_H-M   'P 1'
#
loop_
_entity.id
_entity.type
_entity.pdbx_description
1 polymer ?
#
loop_
_entity_poly.entity_id
_entity_poly.type
_entity_poly.pdbx_seq_one_letter_code
_entity_poly.pdbx_strand_id
1 'polypeptide(L)'
;MNFEKEKTDAFGKLIEQAEDIVLFGHFNPDGDAIGSTLGLYHYLADMGKKVCIIYPNECPAATMIYLDGVDYIIFSNGEKSARYRIKHADLLICADFAIYSRTCEQIEEYIGNNDCPKIMIDHHENPEHNGLLFSDPHASSTCELVYKILSSYDKTHITLSCATALYMGICTDTGSFSHSCSRRDVFDVAACLVEMGVDVAAIKRQVVDLSTENRLRLLGYMLKDKLKVFPEKGAAYMAVSRKELRQYGFQKGDLEGVVNYALKIDGIRFAALISERQDKIRMSFRSLSPNVDVNKYAARYWNGGGHIMAAGGYSLLGLDLTCQILEQHIEKRLYEKC
;
A
#
# COMPACT_ATOMS: atom_id res chain seq x y z
N MET A 1 -17.88 10.52 5.98
CA MET A 1 -19.11 9.67 5.92
C MET A 1 -19.08 8.79 7.16
N ASN A 2 -20.11 8.84 8.01
CA ASN A 2 -20.23 7.84 9.07
C ASN A 2 -20.79 6.58 8.43
N PHE A 3 -20.19 5.42 8.69
CA PHE A 3 -20.80 4.15 8.32
C PHE A 3 -22.19 4.04 8.96
N GLU A 4 -23.07 3.29 8.29
CA GLU A 4 -24.40 3.02 8.82
C GLU A 4 -24.29 2.46 10.23
N LYS A 5 -25.08 2.97 11.15
CA LYS A 5 -25.06 2.56 12.57
C LYS A 5 -25.18 1.03 12.70
N GLU A 6 -25.98 0.42 11.86
CA GLU A 6 -26.16 -1.04 11.83
C GLU A 6 -24.85 -1.80 11.60
N LYS A 7 -23.98 -1.32 10.67
CA LYS A 7 -22.66 -1.93 10.42
C LYS A 7 -21.71 -1.74 11.60
N THR A 8 -21.73 -0.55 12.21
CA THR A 8 -20.89 -0.27 13.38
C THR A 8 -21.34 -1.10 14.60
N ASP A 9 -22.65 -1.26 14.80
CA ASP A 9 -23.22 -2.12 15.85
C ASP A 9 -22.87 -3.61 15.60
N ALA A 10 -22.87 -4.06 14.33
CA ALA A 10 -22.44 -5.40 13.96
C ALA A 10 -20.95 -5.62 14.21
N PHE A 11 -20.09 -4.64 13.89
CA PHE A 11 -18.67 -4.66 14.23
C PHE A 11 -18.47 -4.82 15.73
N GLY A 12 -19.13 -3.98 16.54
CA GLY A 12 -19.04 -4.02 17.99
C GLY A 12 -19.42 -5.40 18.55
N LYS A 13 -20.52 -5.99 18.10
CA LYS A 13 -20.95 -7.33 18.53
C LYS A 13 -19.91 -8.41 18.24
N LEU A 14 -19.30 -8.38 17.04
CA LEU A 14 -18.25 -9.34 16.68
C LEU A 14 -17.00 -9.18 17.55
N ILE A 15 -16.57 -7.94 17.80
CA ILE A 15 -15.42 -7.66 18.69
C ILE A 15 -15.73 -8.07 20.13
N GLU A 16 -16.89 -7.76 20.67
CA GLU A 16 -17.29 -8.15 22.04
C GLU A 16 -17.26 -9.66 22.25
N GLN A 17 -17.73 -10.43 21.28
CA GLN A 17 -17.81 -11.89 21.35
C GLN A 17 -16.47 -12.60 21.14
N ALA A 18 -15.52 -11.97 20.43
CA ALA A 18 -14.23 -12.59 20.14
C ALA A 18 -13.22 -12.36 21.27
N GLU A 19 -12.40 -13.37 21.58
CA GLU A 19 -11.25 -13.30 22.49
C GLU A 19 -9.91 -13.37 21.76
N ASP A 20 -9.79 -14.30 20.79
CA ASP A 20 -8.62 -14.50 19.95
C ASP A 20 -8.86 -13.96 18.53
N ILE A 21 -8.22 -12.83 18.17
CA ILE A 21 -8.42 -12.13 16.91
C ILE A 21 -7.17 -12.19 16.05
N VAL A 22 -7.31 -12.54 14.77
CA VAL A 22 -6.20 -12.51 13.82
C VAL A 22 -6.45 -11.43 12.76
N LEU A 23 -5.45 -10.55 12.60
CA LEU A 23 -5.43 -9.49 11.61
C LEU A 23 -4.53 -9.88 10.44
N PHE A 24 -4.93 -9.53 9.23
CA PHE A 24 -4.18 -9.78 8.01
C PHE A 24 -4.01 -8.51 7.20
N GLY A 25 -2.83 -8.35 6.58
CA GLY A 25 -2.59 -7.44 5.49
C GLY A 25 -2.15 -8.19 4.22
N HIS A 26 -1.96 -7.47 3.12
CA HIS A 26 -1.63 -8.04 1.83
C HIS A 26 -0.16 -8.44 1.67
N PHE A 27 0.15 -9.21 0.60
CA PHE A 27 1.51 -9.53 0.18
C PHE A 27 2.26 -8.27 -0.25
N ASN A 28 3.52 -8.11 0.19
CA ASN A 28 4.32 -6.89 0.06
C ASN A 28 3.63 -5.67 0.69
N PRO A 29 3.40 -5.70 2.02
CA PRO A 29 2.67 -4.66 2.70
C PRO A 29 3.34 -3.30 2.55
N ASP A 30 2.53 -2.27 2.39
CA ASP A 30 2.92 -0.87 2.41
C ASP A 30 2.56 -0.20 3.74
N GLY A 31 2.63 1.12 3.79
CA GLY A 31 2.37 1.84 5.02
C GLY A 31 0.89 1.83 5.43
N ASP A 32 -0.04 1.76 4.49
CA ASP A 32 -1.47 1.71 4.82
C ASP A 32 -1.87 0.33 5.38
N ALA A 33 -1.39 -0.75 4.75
CA ALA A 33 -1.58 -2.09 5.29
C ALA A 33 -1.04 -2.23 6.73
N ILE A 34 0.20 -1.76 6.97
CA ILE A 34 0.83 -1.81 8.29
C ILE A 34 0.11 -0.89 9.29
N GLY A 35 -0.21 0.33 8.89
CA GLY A 35 -0.89 1.31 9.73
C GLY A 35 -2.28 0.85 10.15
N SER A 36 -3.06 0.29 9.22
CA SER A 36 -4.42 -0.19 9.49
C SER A 36 -4.42 -1.39 10.43
N THR A 37 -3.53 -2.37 10.22
CA THR A 37 -3.44 -3.55 11.09
C THR A 37 -2.86 -3.23 12.47
N LEU A 38 -1.84 -2.38 12.58
CA LEU A 38 -1.32 -1.91 13.87
C LEU A 38 -2.32 -1.03 14.62
N GLY A 39 -3.05 -0.16 13.91
CA GLY A 39 -4.13 0.62 14.50
C GLY A 39 -5.20 -0.27 15.12
N LEU A 40 -5.66 -1.27 14.39
CA LEU A 40 -6.60 -2.28 14.91
C LEU A 40 -5.99 -3.07 16.07
N TYR A 41 -4.73 -3.48 15.97
CA TYR A 41 -4.03 -4.21 17.03
C TYR A 41 -4.03 -3.42 18.35
N HIS A 42 -3.59 -2.16 18.32
CA HIS A 42 -3.52 -1.34 19.53
C HIS A 42 -4.89 -1.08 20.14
N TYR A 43 -5.90 -0.85 19.31
CA TYR A 43 -7.27 -0.67 19.74
C TYR A 43 -7.82 -1.92 20.44
N LEU A 44 -7.70 -3.07 19.80
CA LEU A 44 -8.21 -4.34 20.32
C LEU A 44 -7.42 -4.82 21.54
N ALA A 45 -6.12 -4.60 21.58
CA ALA A 45 -5.28 -4.91 22.74
C ALA A 45 -5.65 -4.05 23.95
N ASP A 46 -5.99 -2.75 23.77
CA ASP A 46 -6.48 -1.88 24.82
C ASP A 46 -7.86 -2.33 25.38
N MET A 47 -8.67 -2.97 24.53
CA MET A 47 -9.91 -3.65 24.95
C MET A 47 -9.65 -4.98 25.69
N GLY A 48 -8.39 -5.39 25.86
CA GLY A 48 -7.99 -6.66 26.52
C GLY A 48 -8.09 -7.90 25.63
N LYS A 49 -8.25 -7.76 24.31
CA LYS A 49 -8.31 -8.89 23.37
C LYS A 49 -6.92 -9.46 23.09
N LYS A 50 -6.86 -10.76 22.79
CA LYS A 50 -5.64 -11.40 22.28
C LYS A 50 -5.59 -11.21 20.77
N VAL A 51 -4.59 -10.46 20.32
CA VAL A 51 -4.49 -10.07 18.90
C VAL A 51 -3.16 -10.58 18.31
N CYS A 52 -3.25 -11.09 17.09
CA CYS A 52 -2.10 -11.51 16.31
C CYS A 52 -2.19 -10.87 14.91
N ILE A 53 -1.09 -10.31 14.41
CA ILE A 53 -1.00 -9.77 13.04
C ILE A 53 -0.19 -10.76 12.20
N ILE A 54 -0.70 -11.14 11.04
CA ILE A 54 -0.03 -12.06 10.11
C ILE A 54 0.12 -11.41 8.74
N TYR A 55 1.36 -11.36 8.24
CA TYR A 55 1.69 -10.96 6.88
C TYR A 55 2.34 -12.11 6.10
N PRO A 56 2.07 -12.26 4.80
CA PRO A 56 2.65 -13.32 3.96
C PRO A 56 4.16 -13.20 3.79
N ASN A 57 4.72 -12.01 3.91
CA ASN A 57 6.13 -11.73 3.74
C ASN A 57 6.57 -10.48 4.51
N GLU A 58 7.88 -10.36 4.70
CA GLU A 58 8.46 -9.19 5.37
C GLU A 58 8.17 -7.87 4.65
N CYS A 59 7.91 -6.84 5.42
CA CYS A 59 7.81 -5.46 4.96
C CYS A 59 9.20 -4.82 4.83
N PRO A 60 9.37 -3.80 3.97
CA PRO A 60 10.58 -2.99 3.95
C PRO A 60 10.82 -2.36 5.33
N ALA A 61 11.98 -2.67 5.92
CA ALA A 61 12.34 -2.27 7.28
C ALA A 61 12.25 -0.75 7.54
N ALA A 62 12.46 0.07 6.53
CA ALA A 62 12.42 1.52 6.65
C ALA A 62 11.06 2.08 7.09
N THR A 63 9.95 1.39 6.78
CA THR A 63 8.59 1.84 7.09
C THR A 63 8.15 1.43 8.51
N MET A 64 8.79 0.40 9.08
CA MET A 64 8.30 -0.26 10.30
C MET A 64 9.03 0.10 11.59
N ILE A 65 10.30 0.46 11.52
CA ILE A 65 11.22 0.53 12.68
C ILE A 65 10.73 1.47 13.81
N TYR A 66 9.75 2.30 13.54
CA TYR A 66 9.34 3.39 14.44
C TYR A 66 7.91 3.30 14.96
N LEU A 67 7.18 2.24 14.57
CA LEU A 67 5.84 2.01 15.08
C LEU A 67 5.89 1.06 16.26
N ASP A 68 5.19 1.42 17.32
CA ASP A 68 4.94 0.52 18.43
C ASP A 68 4.13 -0.69 17.95
N GLY A 69 4.46 -1.88 18.45
CA GLY A 69 3.75 -3.11 18.11
C GLY A 69 4.28 -3.88 16.89
N VAL A 70 5.27 -3.36 16.16
CA VAL A 70 5.86 -4.06 14.99
C VAL A 70 6.45 -5.43 15.36
N ASP A 71 7.01 -5.57 16.54
CA ASP A 71 7.58 -6.84 17.04
C ASP A 71 6.52 -7.94 17.23
N TYR A 72 5.25 -7.60 17.25
CA TYR A 72 4.14 -8.57 17.35
C TYR A 72 3.64 -9.07 15.99
N ILE A 73 4.21 -8.59 14.89
CA ILE A 73 3.85 -9.02 13.54
C ILE A 73 4.53 -10.34 13.22
N ILE A 74 3.75 -11.34 12.83
CA ILE A 74 4.24 -12.61 12.32
C ILE A 74 4.35 -12.51 10.80
N PHE A 75 5.58 -12.59 10.29
CA PHE A 75 5.84 -12.72 8.87
C PHE A 75 5.90 -14.19 8.50
N SER A 76 4.87 -14.69 7.82
CA SER A 76 4.74 -16.11 7.52
C SER A 76 3.94 -16.36 6.25
N ASN A 77 4.53 -17.10 5.36
CA ASN A 77 3.87 -17.58 4.14
C ASN A 77 3.11 -18.91 4.36
N GLY A 78 2.48 -19.08 5.52
CA GLY A 78 1.68 -20.27 5.84
C GLY A 78 2.37 -21.27 6.75
N GLU A 79 3.41 -20.86 7.50
CA GLU A 79 4.07 -21.71 8.50
C GLU A 79 3.11 -22.24 9.59
N LYS A 80 3.54 -23.28 10.29
CA LYS A 80 2.71 -23.96 11.31
C LYS A 80 2.17 -23.00 12.38
N SER A 81 2.92 -21.98 12.75
CA SER A 81 2.52 -20.95 13.73
C SER A 81 1.34 -20.12 13.23
N ALA A 82 1.40 -19.62 12.00
CA ALA A 82 0.31 -18.86 11.38
C ALA A 82 -0.94 -19.73 11.22
N ARG A 83 -0.79 -20.95 10.69
CA ARG A 83 -1.89 -21.91 10.58
C ARG A 83 -2.56 -22.19 11.91
N TYR A 84 -1.78 -22.39 12.98
CA TYR A 84 -2.32 -22.64 14.32
C TYR A 84 -3.16 -21.43 14.80
N ARG A 85 -2.62 -20.20 14.66
CA ARG A 85 -3.32 -18.97 15.07
C ARG A 85 -4.62 -18.79 14.31
N ILE A 86 -4.58 -18.93 12.98
CA ILE A 86 -5.78 -18.79 12.13
C ILE A 86 -6.85 -19.81 12.51
N LYS A 87 -6.45 -21.09 12.73
CA LYS A 87 -7.39 -22.17 13.06
C LYS A 87 -8.12 -21.96 14.39
N HIS A 88 -7.51 -21.27 15.35
CA HIS A 88 -8.04 -21.10 16.71
C HIS A 88 -8.57 -19.68 16.95
N ALA A 89 -8.61 -18.84 15.92
CA ALA A 89 -9.18 -17.51 16.02
C ALA A 89 -10.71 -17.55 16.13
N ASP A 90 -11.25 -16.64 16.93
CA ASP A 90 -12.68 -16.40 17.04
C ASP A 90 -13.17 -15.40 16.00
N LEU A 91 -12.25 -14.57 15.49
CA LEU A 91 -12.53 -13.55 14.48
C LEU A 91 -11.30 -13.32 13.60
N LEU A 92 -11.52 -13.21 12.29
CA LEU A 92 -10.52 -12.80 11.31
C LEU A 92 -10.84 -11.39 10.80
N ILE A 93 -9.86 -10.50 10.78
CA ILE A 93 -10.00 -9.15 10.20
C ILE A 93 -8.97 -8.97 9.09
N CYS A 94 -9.45 -8.73 7.88
CA CYS A 94 -8.67 -8.47 6.68
C CYS A 94 -8.63 -6.96 6.44
N ALA A 95 -7.45 -6.36 6.40
CA ALA A 95 -7.28 -4.93 6.19
C ALA A 95 -6.41 -4.63 4.97
N ASP A 96 -6.88 -3.70 4.14
CA ASP A 96 -6.16 -3.16 2.99
C ASP A 96 -5.95 -4.14 1.83
N PHE A 97 -6.91 -4.99 1.59
CA PHE A 97 -6.97 -5.81 0.36
C PHE A 97 -8.39 -6.26 0.06
N ALA A 98 -8.76 -6.19 -1.23
CA ALA A 98 -10.11 -6.46 -1.71
C ALA A 98 -10.45 -7.95 -1.83
N ILE A 99 -9.45 -8.83 -1.98
CA ILE A 99 -9.60 -10.27 -2.23
C ILE A 99 -8.52 -11.06 -1.51
N TYR A 100 -8.84 -12.27 -1.05
CA TYR A 100 -7.91 -13.10 -0.26
C TYR A 100 -6.65 -13.51 -1.02
N SER A 101 -6.70 -13.60 -2.35
CA SER A 101 -5.54 -13.89 -3.20
C SER A 101 -4.44 -12.81 -3.17
N ARG A 102 -4.73 -11.63 -2.59
CA ARG A 102 -3.72 -10.60 -2.31
C ARG A 102 -2.76 -10.99 -1.17
N THR A 103 -3.06 -12.04 -0.43
CA THR A 103 -2.14 -12.67 0.53
C THR A 103 -1.21 -13.66 -0.18
N CYS A 104 -1.04 -14.87 0.30
CA CYS A 104 -0.40 -15.96 -0.41
C CYS A 104 -1.34 -17.18 -0.42
N GLU A 105 -1.10 -18.11 -1.35
CA GLU A 105 -1.96 -19.28 -1.56
C GLU A 105 -2.33 -20.01 -0.25
N GLN A 106 -1.36 -20.22 0.64
CA GLN A 106 -1.58 -20.92 1.91
C GLN A 106 -2.45 -20.10 2.89
N ILE A 107 -2.22 -18.78 3.00
CA ILE A 107 -3.01 -17.92 3.89
C ILE A 107 -4.42 -17.75 3.32
N GLU A 108 -4.56 -17.56 2.01
CA GLU A 108 -5.85 -17.54 1.32
C GLU A 108 -6.67 -18.79 1.64
N GLU A 109 -6.06 -19.99 1.50
CA GLU A 109 -6.70 -21.26 1.82
C GLU A 109 -7.12 -21.32 3.31
N TYR A 110 -6.26 -20.87 4.23
CA TYR A 110 -6.58 -20.91 5.66
C TYR A 110 -7.70 -19.94 6.04
N ILE A 111 -7.73 -18.75 5.46
CA ILE A 111 -8.84 -17.79 5.66
C ILE A 111 -10.14 -18.36 5.05
N GLY A 112 -10.07 -18.91 3.84
CA GLY A 112 -11.22 -19.46 3.13
C GLY A 112 -11.86 -20.66 3.84
N ASN A 113 -11.04 -21.53 4.42
CA ASN A 113 -11.48 -22.75 5.10
C ASN A 113 -11.80 -22.54 6.60
N ASN A 114 -11.70 -21.34 7.13
CA ASN A 114 -12.05 -21.04 8.51
C ASN A 114 -13.52 -20.60 8.60
N ASP A 115 -14.29 -21.20 9.50
CA ASP A 115 -15.72 -20.96 9.69
C ASP A 115 -16.03 -19.78 10.64
N CYS A 116 -15.02 -19.20 11.31
CA CYS A 116 -15.26 -18.07 12.21
C CYS A 116 -15.71 -16.81 11.44
N PRO A 117 -16.40 -15.88 12.12
CA PRO A 117 -16.75 -14.58 11.53
C PRO A 117 -15.57 -13.88 10.90
N LYS A 118 -15.83 -13.11 9.85
CA LYS A 118 -14.80 -12.36 9.13
C LYS A 118 -15.24 -10.92 8.92
N ILE A 119 -14.29 -10.00 9.09
CA ILE A 119 -14.45 -8.58 8.75
C ILE A 119 -13.42 -8.23 7.67
N MET A 120 -13.84 -7.47 6.67
CA MET A 120 -12.95 -6.87 5.69
C MET A 120 -13.10 -5.35 5.75
N ILE A 121 -11.96 -4.65 5.84
CA ILE A 121 -11.88 -3.19 5.82
C ILE A 121 -10.91 -2.81 4.70
N ASP A 122 -11.42 -2.15 3.65
CA ASP A 122 -10.64 -1.92 2.45
C ASP A 122 -11.12 -0.72 1.65
N HIS A 123 -10.19 0.01 1.01
CA HIS A 123 -10.49 1.12 0.14
C HIS A 123 -10.28 0.82 -1.35
N HIS A 124 -9.92 -0.40 -1.70
CA HIS A 124 -9.77 -0.81 -3.09
C HIS A 124 -11.12 -1.07 -3.76
N GLU A 125 -11.13 -1.04 -5.10
CA GLU A 125 -12.32 -1.36 -5.90
C GLU A 125 -12.62 -2.85 -5.91
N ASN A 126 -13.92 -3.19 -6.03
CA ASN A 126 -14.42 -4.54 -6.24
C ASN A 126 -14.01 -5.57 -5.17
N PRO A 127 -14.29 -5.32 -3.88
CA PRO A 127 -13.98 -6.28 -2.84
C PRO A 127 -14.84 -7.55 -2.95
N GLU A 128 -14.19 -8.71 -2.84
CA GLU A 128 -14.84 -10.02 -2.78
C GLU A 128 -14.79 -10.54 -1.34
N HIS A 129 -15.92 -10.45 -0.62
CA HIS A 129 -15.99 -10.85 0.79
C HIS A 129 -17.37 -11.40 1.15
N ASN A 130 -17.38 -12.40 2.01
CA ASN A 130 -18.61 -13.11 2.48
C ASN A 130 -18.92 -12.87 3.98
N GLY A 131 -18.41 -11.80 4.57
CA GLY A 131 -18.63 -11.42 5.97
C GLY A 131 -19.04 -9.96 6.13
N LEU A 132 -18.69 -9.35 7.25
CA LEU A 132 -18.92 -7.92 7.46
C LEU A 132 -17.91 -7.10 6.65
N LEU A 133 -18.42 -6.28 5.72
CA LEU A 133 -17.62 -5.50 4.80
C LEU A 133 -17.74 -4.00 5.07
N PHE A 134 -16.59 -3.35 5.29
CA PHE A 134 -16.41 -1.90 5.24
C PHE A 134 -15.56 -1.55 4.03
N SER A 135 -16.18 -0.98 3.01
CA SER A 135 -15.48 -0.60 1.78
C SER A 135 -15.92 0.79 1.34
N ASP A 136 -14.94 1.65 1.04
CA ASP A 136 -15.15 2.94 0.37
C ASP A 136 -13.96 3.25 -0.55
N PRO A 137 -14.06 2.98 -1.86
CA PRO A 137 -13.00 3.28 -2.83
C PRO A 137 -12.66 4.78 -2.96
N HIS A 138 -13.45 5.64 -2.34
CA HIS A 138 -13.18 7.08 -2.30
C HIS A 138 -12.43 7.51 -1.04
N ALA A 139 -12.26 6.63 -0.06
CA ALA A 139 -11.42 6.92 1.10
C ALA A 139 -9.96 7.09 0.67
N SER A 140 -9.22 7.91 1.39
CA SER A 140 -7.81 8.16 1.08
C SER A 140 -6.92 6.95 1.37
N SER A 141 -7.37 6.09 2.29
CA SER A 141 -6.64 4.92 2.77
C SER A 141 -7.56 4.02 3.61
N THR A 142 -7.17 2.79 3.82
CA THR A 142 -7.81 1.88 4.78
C THR A 142 -7.67 2.39 6.22
N CYS A 143 -6.58 3.07 6.55
CA CYS A 143 -6.41 3.73 7.86
C CYS A 143 -7.48 4.80 8.14
N GLU A 144 -7.90 5.57 7.13
CA GLU A 144 -9.03 6.49 7.26
C GLU A 144 -10.32 5.75 7.64
N LEU A 145 -10.59 4.61 6.97
CA LEU A 145 -11.77 3.79 7.25
C LEU A 145 -11.72 3.19 8.65
N VAL A 146 -10.58 2.63 9.05
CA VAL A 146 -10.37 2.08 10.40
C VAL A 146 -10.66 3.14 11.46
N TYR A 147 -10.09 4.35 11.35
CA TYR A 147 -10.38 5.41 12.29
C TYR A 147 -11.90 5.72 12.38
N LYS A 148 -12.57 5.83 11.24
CA LYS A 148 -14.02 6.11 11.19
C LYS A 148 -14.84 5.02 11.86
N ILE A 149 -14.48 3.75 11.68
CA ILE A 149 -15.15 2.61 12.32
C ILE A 149 -14.94 2.67 13.82
N LEU A 150 -13.68 2.73 14.27
CA LEU A 150 -13.32 2.72 15.68
C LEU A 150 -13.92 3.90 16.45
N SER A 151 -13.82 5.11 15.88
CA SER A 151 -14.38 6.33 16.51
C SER A 151 -15.91 6.34 16.55
N SER A 152 -16.58 5.64 15.62
CA SER A 152 -18.03 5.50 15.60
C SER A 152 -18.53 4.44 16.58
N TYR A 153 -17.73 3.42 16.87
CA TYR A 153 -18.05 2.36 17.81
C TYR A 153 -17.72 2.80 19.25
N ASP A 154 -16.45 2.94 19.58
CA ASP A 154 -15.99 3.44 20.87
C ASP A 154 -14.61 4.09 20.77
N LYS A 155 -14.55 5.41 20.80
CA LYS A 155 -13.29 6.16 20.67
C LYS A 155 -12.37 6.07 21.90
N THR A 156 -12.85 5.54 23.03
CA THR A 156 -12.09 5.52 24.28
C THR A 156 -10.87 4.61 24.24
N HIS A 157 -10.89 3.60 23.35
CA HIS A 157 -9.79 2.66 23.15
C HIS A 157 -8.82 3.07 22.02
N ILE A 158 -9.02 4.24 21.38
CA ILE A 158 -8.06 4.77 20.41
C ILE A 158 -6.89 5.38 21.18
N THR A 159 -5.86 4.58 21.42
CA THR A 159 -4.63 5.01 22.11
C THR A 159 -3.75 5.89 21.21
N LEU A 160 -2.72 6.53 21.77
CA LEU A 160 -1.74 7.28 20.97
C LEU A 160 -1.00 6.38 19.97
N SER A 161 -0.66 5.13 20.34
CA SER A 161 -0.04 4.16 19.43
C SER A 161 -0.99 3.80 18.28
N CYS A 162 -2.28 3.58 18.57
CA CYS A 162 -3.31 3.39 17.54
C CYS A 162 -3.37 4.60 16.59
N ALA A 163 -3.51 5.81 17.14
CA ALA A 163 -3.60 7.06 16.37
C ALA A 163 -2.34 7.29 15.51
N THR A 164 -1.16 6.99 16.04
CA THR A 164 0.12 7.13 15.33
C THR A 164 0.21 6.16 14.14
N ALA A 165 -0.19 4.90 14.33
CA ALA A 165 -0.21 3.91 13.26
C ALA A 165 -1.18 4.30 12.13
N LEU A 166 -2.40 4.72 12.47
CA LEU A 166 -3.40 5.17 11.51
C LEU A 166 -2.95 6.43 10.74
N TYR A 167 -2.38 7.41 11.44
CA TYR A 167 -1.87 8.62 10.79
C TYR A 167 -0.72 8.29 9.82
N MET A 168 0.17 7.39 10.20
CA MET A 168 1.26 6.95 9.33
C MET A 168 0.73 6.32 8.02
N GLY A 169 -0.27 5.44 8.10
CA GLY A 169 -0.88 4.84 6.91
C GLY A 169 -1.55 5.88 6.00
N ILE A 170 -2.32 6.83 6.56
CA ILE A 170 -2.87 7.95 5.79
C ILE A 170 -1.75 8.75 5.11
N CYS A 171 -0.65 9.00 5.82
CA CYS A 171 0.48 9.77 5.32
C CYS A 171 1.17 9.07 4.14
N THR A 172 1.34 7.75 4.20
CA THR A 172 1.97 6.98 3.12
C THR A 172 1.10 6.93 1.89
N ASP A 173 -0.18 6.65 2.04
CA ASP A 173 -1.12 6.44 0.93
C ASP A 173 -1.52 7.73 0.23
N THR A 174 -1.50 8.84 0.95
CA THR A 174 -1.72 10.18 0.38
C THR A 174 -0.44 10.88 -0.09
N GLY A 175 0.74 10.26 0.06
CA GLY A 175 2.02 10.91 -0.18
C GLY A 175 2.15 12.21 0.63
N SER A 176 1.88 12.16 1.92
CA SER A 176 1.81 13.33 2.82
C SER A 176 0.81 14.38 2.33
N PHE A 177 -0.42 13.96 2.04
CA PHE A 177 -1.52 14.80 1.57
C PHE A 177 -1.24 15.49 0.21
N SER A 178 -0.46 14.84 -0.65
CA SER A 178 -0.16 15.34 -2.00
C SER A 178 -1.12 14.79 -3.06
N HIS A 179 -1.78 13.66 -2.80
CA HIS A 179 -2.76 13.03 -3.69
C HIS A 179 -3.81 12.25 -2.87
N SER A 180 -4.87 11.77 -3.51
CA SER A 180 -5.97 11.02 -2.87
C SER A 180 -6.59 11.72 -1.65
N CYS A 181 -6.45 13.05 -1.54
CA CYS A 181 -6.85 13.83 -0.37
C CYS A 181 -7.80 15.00 -0.71
N SER A 182 -8.54 14.92 -1.82
CA SER A 182 -9.45 16.00 -2.25
C SER A 182 -10.80 16.00 -1.49
N ARG A 183 -10.97 15.13 -0.49
CA ARG A 183 -12.15 15.07 0.37
C ARG A 183 -11.85 15.67 1.74
N ARG A 184 -12.85 16.32 2.32
CA ARG A 184 -12.75 16.87 3.66
C ARG A 184 -12.47 15.80 4.72
N ASP A 185 -13.05 14.63 4.57
CA ASP A 185 -13.01 13.54 5.55
C ASP A 185 -11.59 13.17 5.99
N VAL A 186 -10.63 13.09 5.05
CA VAL A 186 -9.24 12.74 5.37
C VAL A 186 -8.59 13.80 6.27
N PHE A 187 -8.90 15.08 6.05
CA PHE A 187 -8.36 16.16 6.90
C PHE A 187 -9.04 16.20 8.27
N ASP A 188 -10.35 15.93 8.34
CA ASP A 188 -11.07 15.82 9.61
C ASP A 188 -10.50 14.66 10.46
N VAL A 189 -10.25 13.49 9.84
CA VAL A 189 -9.60 12.35 10.51
C VAL A 189 -8.19 12.72 10.96
N ALA A 190 -7.38 13.30 10.06
CA ALA A 190 -6.02 13.72 10.41
C ALA A 190 -6.00 14.72 11.58
N ALA A 191 -6.92 15.69 11.59
CA ALA A 191 -7.05 16.65 12.70
C ALA A 191 -7.35 15.96 14.03
N CYS A 192 -8.30 15.01 14.05
CA CYS A 192 -8.62 14.25 15.24
C CYS A 192 -7.41 13.43 15.76
N LEU A 193 -6.66 12.80 14.85
CA LEU A 193 -5.45 12.03 15.22
C LEU A 193 -4.36 12.95 15.81
N VAL A 194 -4.18 14.15 15.23
CA VAL A 194 -3.26 15.19 15.76
C VAL A 194 -3.69 15.69 17.13
N GLU A 195 -4.98 15.90 17.36
CA GLU A 195 -5.51 16.27 18.68
C GLU A 195 -5.23 15.22 19.76
N MET A 196 -5.07 13.95 19.37
CA MET A 196 -4.67 12.84 20.24
C MET A 196 -3.17 12.83 20.57
N GLY A 197 -2.37 13.76 20.00
CA GLY A 197 -0.95 13.93 20.30
C GLY A 197 0.01 13.29 19.31
N VAL A 198 -0.45 12.90 18.11
CA VAL A 198 0.43 12.32 17.06
C VAL A 198 1.50 13.33 16.66
N ASP A 199 2.78 12.91 16.72
CA ASP A 199 3.91 13.70 16.22
C ASP A 199 4.04 13.58 14.69
N VAL A 200 3.33 14.45 14.00
CA VAL A 200 3.32 14.53 12.54
C VAL A 200 4.72 14.75 11.96
N ALA A 201 5.54 15.58 12.60
CA ALA A 201 6.87 15.90 12.12
C ALA A 201 7.80 14.67 12.20
N ALA A 202 7.71 13.91 13.30
CA ALA A 202 8.45 12.67 13.45
C ALA A 202 8.03 11.63 12.40
N ILE A 203 6.72 11.41 12.21
CA ILE A 203 6.21 10.47 11.18
C ILE A 203 6.69 10.88 9.80
N LYS A 204 6.48 12.13 9.40
CA LYS A 204 6.91 12.62 8.10
C LYS A 204 8.40 12.42 7.88
N ARG A 205 9.22 12.79 8.85
CA ARG A 205 10.67 12.63 8.76
C ARG A 205 11.05 11.16 8.57
N GLN A 206 10.45 10.26 9.31
CA GLN A 206 10.82 8.84 9.32
C GLN A 206 10.29 8.07 8.12
N VAL A 207 9.06 8.33 7.71
CA VAL A 207 8.37 7.55 6.68
C VAL A 207 8.59 8.12 5.28
N VAL A 208 8.71 9.45 5.15
CA VAL A 208 8.75 10.14 3.85
C VAL A 208 10.13 10.70 3.53
N ASP A 209 10.77 11.35 4.50
CA ASP A 209 11.96 12.14 4.26
C ASP A 209 13.26 11.35 4.48
N LEU A 210 13.29 10.36 5.39
CA LEU A 210 14.49 9.57 5.64
C LEU A 210 14.81 8.64 4.48
N SER A 211 16.05 8.71 4.07
CA SER A 211 16.59 7.92 2.97
C SER A 211 18.03 7.51 3.26
N THR A 212 18.44 6.36 2.75
CA THR A 212 19.84 5.98 2.81
C THR A 212 20.67 6.83 1.85
N GLU A 213 21.95 7.04 2.14
CA GLU A 213 22.87 7.71 1.22
C GLU A 213 22.88 7.02 -0.16
N ASN A 214 22.88 5.71 -0.18
CA ASN A 214 22.85 4.90 -1.41
C ASN A 214 21.60 5.20 -2.25
N ARG A 215 20.43 5.26 -1.62
CA ARG A 215 19.18 5.61 -2.31
C ARG A 215 19.21 7.01 -2.90
N LEU A 216 19.71 8.00 -2.15
CA LEU A 216 19.85 9.38 -2.64
C LEU A 216 20.84 9.49 -3.80
N ARG A 217 21.97 8.77 -3.72
CA ARG A 217 22.96 8.72 -4.82
C ARG A 217 22.38 8.01 -6.05
N LEU A 218 21.65 6.90 -5.87
CA LEU A 218 20.96 6.21 -6.96
C LEU A 218 19.90 7.11 -7.61
N LEU A 219 19.10 7.81 -6.82
CA LEU A 219 18.13 8.77 -7.33
C LEU A 219 18.81 9.89 -8.14
N GLY A 220 19.88 10.50 -7.61
CA GLY A 220 20.65 11.52 -8.32
C GLY A 220 21.21 11.01 -9.66
N TYR A 221 21.75 9.79 -9.68
CA TYR A 221 22.21 9.13 -10.90
C TYR A 221 21.08 8.92 -11.91
N MET A 222 19.94 8.42 -11.45
CA MET A 222 18.80 8.16 -12.33
C MET A 222 18.24 9.44 -12.95
N LEU A 223 18.17 10.52 -12.19
CA LEU A 223 17.67 11.81 -12.68
C LEU A 223 18.67 12.47 -13.65
N LYS A 224 19.98 12.37 -13.35
CA LYS A 224 21.02 13.00 -14.18
C LYS A 224 21.29 12.22 -15.46
N ASP A 225 21.48 10.91 -15.35
CA ASP A 225 22.10 10.10 -16.41
C ASP A 225 21.12 9.13 -17.09
N LYS A 226 19.95 8.86 -16.48
CA LYS A 226 18.99 7.85 -16.97
C LYS A 226 17.63 8.40 -17.40
N LEU A 227 17.33 9.64 -17.06
CA LEU A 227 16.08 10.27 -17.43
C LEU A 227 16.10 10.64 -18.93
N LYS A 228 15.14 10.08 -19.66
CA LYS A 228 14.85 10.45 -21.05
C LYS A 228 13.49 11.12 -21.12
N VAL A 229 13.43 12.30 -21.74
CA VAL A 229 12.24 13.13 -21.82
C VAL A 229 11.83 13.29 -23.29
N PHE A 230 10.52 13.15 -23.57
CA PHE A 230 9.89 13.32 -24.86
C PHE A 230 8.84 14.43 -24.75
N PRO A 231 9.24 15.71 -24.78
CA PRO A 231 8.34 16.82 -24.47
C PRO A 231 7.14 16.87 -25.42
N GLU A 232 7.37 16.69 -26.73
CA GLU A 232 6.32 16.70 -27.77
C GLU A 232 5.29 15.56 -27.59
N LYS A 233 5.65 14.53 -26.83
CA LYS A 233 4.78 13.40 -26.54
C LYS A 233 4.15 13.49 -25.13
N GLY A 234 4.62 14.37 -24.28
CA GLY A 234 4.19 14.47 -22.89
C GLY A 234 4.60 13.24 -22.06
N ALA A 235 5.74 12.62 -22.39
CA ALA A 235 6.20 11.38 -21.77
C ALA A 235 7.66 11.47 -21.34
N ALA A 236 8.00 10.70 -20.29
CA ALA A 236 9.38 10.53 -19.87
C ALA A 236 9.58 9.12 -19.27
N TYR A 237 10.81 8.62 -19.30
CA TYR A 237 11.13 7.39 -18.60
C TYR A 237 12.56 7.36 -18.06
N MET A 238 12.82 6.47 -17.12
CA MET A 238 14.15 6.14 -16.61
C MET A 238 14.36 4.64 -16.71
N ALA A 239 15.60 4.22 -17.05
CA ALA A 239 15.93 2.81 -17.14
C ALA A 239 17.27 2.54 -16.41
N VAL A 240 17.29 1.50 -15.57
CA VAL A 240 18.46 1.12 -14.79
C VAL A 240 18.73 -0.38 -14.88
N SER A 241 19.99 -0.72 -15.15
CA SER A 241 20.45 -2.10 -15.23
C SER A 241 20.72 -2.69 -13.84
N ARG A 242 20.73 -4.02 -13.75
CA ARG A 242 21.12 -4.74 -12.54
C ARG A 242 22.54 -4.44 -12.10
N LYS A 243 23.46 -4.19 -13.05
CA LYS A 243 24.85 -3.81 -12.76
C LYS A 243 24.91 -2.45 -12.07
N GLU A 244 24.16 -1.47 -12.57
CA GLU A 244 24.08 -0.13 -11.99
C GLU A 244 23.41 -0.16 -10.62
N LEU A 245 22.33 -0.91 -10.44
CA LEU A 245 21.69 -1.09 -9.14
C LEU A 245 22.68 -1.64 -8.09
N ARG A 246 23.51 -2.64 -8.47
CA ARG A 246 24.56 -3.16 -7.57
C ARG A 246 25.62 -2.13 -7.23
N GLN A 247 26.03 -1.31 -8.19
CA GLN A 247 27.02 -0.26 -8.00
C GLN A 247 26.61 0.76 -6.94
N TYR A 248 25.30 1.04 -6.83
CA TYR A 248 24.73 1.95 -5.83
C TYR A 248 24.25 1.24 -4.56
N GLY A 249 24.57 -0.05 -4.38
CA GLY A 249 24.17 -0.80 -3.17
C GLY A 249 22.65 -0.89 -3.00
N PHE A 250 21.93 -1.02 -4.11
CA PHE A 250 20.46 -1.07 -4.15
C PHE A 250 19.86 -2.06 -3.15
N GLN A 251 18.87 -1.60 -2.40
CA GLN A 251 18.03 -2.39 -1.52
C GLN A 251 16.57 -2.37 -2.02
N LYS A 252 15.78 -3.39 -1.60
CA LYS A 252 14.34 -3.43 -1.90
C LYS A 252 13.69 -2.16 -1.31
N GLY A 253 12.93 -1.44 -2.12
CA GLY A 253 12.32 -0.15 -1.75
C GLY A 253 13.01 1.09 -2.32
N ASP A 254 14.31 1.04 -2.64
CA ASP A 254 15.05 2.23 -3.10
C ASP A 254 14.51 2.90 -4.37
N LEU A 255 13.78 2.15 -5.19
CA LEU A 255 13.15 2.67 -6.41
C LEU A 255 11.71 3.14 -6.21
N GLU A 256 11.16 3.01 -5.02
CA GLU A 256 9.81 3.50 -4.74
C GLU A 256 9.73 5.02 -4.88
N GLY A 257 8.69 5.48 -5.58
CA GLY A 257 8.48 6.90 -5.84
C GLY A 257 9.39 7.53 -6.90
N VAL A 258 10.47 6.86 -7.36
CA VAL A 258 11.43 7.43 -8.34
C VAL A 258 10.74 7.80 -9.65
N VAL A 259 9.79 7.00 -10.13
CA VAL A 259 9.01 7.29 -11.36
C VAL A 259 8.28 8.63 -11.30
N ASN A 260 7.84 9.05 -10.11
CA ASN A 260 7.07 10.28 -9.93
C ASN A 260 7.91 11.56 -10.18
N TYR A 261 9.24 11.47 -10.07
CA TYR A 261 10.10 12.62 -10.37
C TYR A 261 10.00 13.05 -11.84
N ALA A 262 9.79 12.10 -12.75
CA ALA A 262 9.60 12.43 -14.16
C ALA A 262 8.31 13.23 -14.42
N LEU A 263 7.26 12.99 -13.64
CA LEU A 263 5.99 13.72 -13.72
C LEU A 263 6.06 15.15 -13.16
N LYS A 264 7.15 15.50 -12.47
CA LYS A 264 7.38 16.90 -12.02
C LYS A 264 7.86 17.83 -13.13
N ILE A 265 8.19 17.27 -14.29
CA ILE A 265 8.60 18.05 -15.47
C ILE A 265 7.33 18.60 -16.12
N ASP A 266 7.32 19.91 -16.35
CA ASP A 266 6.16 20.56 -17.02
C ASP A 266 5.86 19.93 -18.39
N GLY A 267 4.58 19.72 -18.66
CA GLY A 267 4.10 19.07 -19.89
C GLY A 267 4.20 17.55 -19.92
N ILE A 268 4.82 16.88 -18.94
CA ILE A 268 4.89 15.42 -18.88
C ILE A 268 3.65 14.87 -18.17
N ARG A 269 2.93 13.97 -18.84
CA ARG A 269 1.69 13.34 -18.35
C ARG A 269 1.81 11.83 -18.15
N PHE A 270 2.81 11.21 -18.76
CA PHE A 270 3.11 9.78 -18.65
C PHE A 270 4.57 9.58 -18.25
N ALA A 271 4.79 8.74 -17.25
CA ALA A 271 6.13 8.36 -16.80
C ALA A 271 6.27 6.84 -16.64
N ALA A 272 7.46 6.33 -17.01
CA ALA A 272 7.82 4.94 -16.77
C ALA A 272 9.17 4.82 -16.08
N LEU A 273 9.27 3.82 -15.19
CA LEU A 273 10.53 3.38 -14.59
C LEU A 273 10.76 1.93 -14.98
N ILE A 274 11.91 1.65 -15.60
CA ILE A 274 12.33 0.33 -16.05
C ILE A 274 13.52 -0.10 -15.20
N SER A 275 13.43 -1.26 -14.55
CA SER A 275 14.52 -1.78 -13.74
C SER A 275 14.78 -3.25 -14.03
N GLU A 276 16.03 -3.56 -14.38
CA GLU A 276 16.47 -4.94 -14.62
C GLU A 276 16.57 -5.70 -13.29
N ARG A 277 15.91 -6.85 -13.22
CA ARG A 277 15.96 -7.81 -12.12
C ARG A 277 16.64 -9.10 -12.56
N GLN A 278 16.68 -10.09 -11.70
CA GLN A 278 17.38 -11.34 -11.98
C GLN A 278 16.71 -12.15 -13.10
N ASP A 279 15.40 -12.17 -13.10
CA ASP A 279 14.52 -13.01 -13.91
C ASP A 279 13.72 -12.24 -14.96
N LYS A 280 13.58 -10.93 -14.81
CA LYS A 280 12.73 -10.08 -15.66
C LYS A 280 13.09 -8.61 -15.56
N ILE A 281 12.56 -7.84 -16.48
CA ILE A 281 12.55 -6.36 -16.39
C ILE A 281 11.27 -5.94 -15.70
N ARG A 282 11.39 -5.29 -14.54
CA ARG A 282 10.24 -4.72 -13.83
C ARG A 282 9.96 -3.32 -14.35
N MET A 283 8.68 -3.01 -14.53
CA MET A 283 8.22 -1.72 -15.02
C MET A 283 7.21 -1.10 -14.04
N SER A 284 7.31 0.20 -13.87
CA SER A 284 6.33 0.98 -13.11
C SER A 284 5.86 2.13 -13.98
N PHE A 285 4.55 2.35 -14.03
CA PHE A 285 3.92 3.38 -14.84
C PHE A 285 3.14 4.34 -13.97
N ARG A 286 3.18 5.62 -14.30
CA ARG A 286 2.42 6.67 -13.62
C ARG A 286 1.86 7.64 -14.65
N SER A 287 0.69 8.23 -14.34
CA SER A 287 0.11 9.31 -15.11
C SER A 287 -0.44 10.42 -14.19
N LEU A 288 -0.60 11.62 -14.75
CA LEU A 288 -1.20 12.77 -14.05
C LEU A 288 -2.71 12.93 -14.37
N SER A 289 -3.26 12.10 -15.24
CA SER A 289 -4.63 12.25 -15.70
C SER A 289 -5.28 10.89 -15.91
N PRO A 290 -6.54 10.70 -15.50
CA PRO A 290 -7.30 9.49 -15.81
C PRO A 290 -7.48 9.24 -17.31
N ASN A 291 -7.29 10.27 -18.15
CA ASN A 291 -7.31 10.12 -19.62
C ASN A 291 -6.10 9.33 -20.16
N VAL A 292 -5.07 9.12 -19.33
CA VAL A 292 -3.92 8.26 -19.60
C VAL A 292 -4.01 7.07 -18.66
N ASP A 293 -4.79 6.07 -19.02
CA ASP A 293 -5.05 4.87 -18.22
C ASP A 293 -3.85 3.91 -18.26
N VAL A 294 -2.94 4.08 -17.30
CA VAL A 294 -1.75 3.23 -17.21
C VAL A 294 -2.06 1.80 -16.78
N ASN A 295 -3.22 1.53 -16.16
CA ASN A 295 -3.64 0.18 -15.84
C ASN A 295 -3.92 -0.61 -17.12
N LYS A 296 -4.78 -0.09 -18.02
CA LYS A 296 -5.05 -0.72 -19.32
C LYS A 296 -3.79 -0.82 -20.17
N TYR A 297 -2.94 0.20 -20.16
CA TYR A 297 -1.67 0.19 -20.87
C TYR A 297 -0.74 -0.96 -20.37
N ALA A 298 -0.59 -1.11 -19.06
CA ALA A 298 0.21 -2.18 -18.46
C ALA A 298 -0.38 -3.57 -18.77
N ALA A 299 -1.70 -3.74 -18.63
CA ALA A 299 -2.38 -5.00 -18.91
C ALA A 299 -2.24 -5.41 -20.38
N ARG A 300 -2.36 -4.44 -21.29
CA ARG A 300 -2.32 -4.72 -22.74
C ARG A 300 -0.93 -5.05 -23.28
N TYR A 301 0.11 -4.40 -22.76
CA TYR A 301 1.44 -4.42 -23.40
C TYR A 301 2.55 -4.99 -22.50
N TRP A 302 2.36 -5.07 -21.17
CA TRP A 302 3.44 -5.29 -20.22
C TRP A 302 3.13 -6.34 -19.15
N ASN A 303 2.20 -7.26 -19.40
CA ASN A 303 1.85 -8.36 -18.48
C ASN A 303 1.59 -7.82 -17.04
N GLY A 304 0.85 -6.73 -16.94
CA GLY A 304 0.70 -6.01 -15.68
C GLY A 304 -0.70 -5.50 -15.42
N GLY A 305 -0.82 -4.57 -14.49
CA GLY A 305 -2.06 -3.93 -14.08
C GLY A 305 -1.85 -3.04 -12.87
N GLY A 306 -2.93 -2.52 -12.31
CA GLY A 306 -2.93 -1.62 -11.15
C GLY A 306 -4.12 -0.67 -11.17
N HIS A 307 -3.89 0.57 -10.79
CA HIS A 307 -4.88 1.64 -10.84
C HIS A 307 -4.75 2.48 -12.11
N ILE A 308 -5.77 3.27 -12.43
CA ILE A 308 -5.82 4.13 -13.63
C ILE A 308 -4.56 5.00 -13.77
N MET A 309 -4.07 5.60 -12.67
CA MET A 309 -2.92 6.49 -12.68
C MET A 309 -1.62 5.85 -12.14
N ALA A 310 -1.66 4.61 -11.66
CA ALA A 310 -0.51 3.92 -11.07
C ALA A 310 -0.58 2.42 -11.37
N ALA A 311 0.29 1.92 -12.23
CA ALA A 311 0.32 0.51 -12.60
C ALA A 311 1.74 -0.04 -12.64
N GLY A 312 1.86 -1.36 -12.56
CA GLY A 312 3.10 -2.09 -12.73
C GLY A 312 3.00 -3.10 -13.86
N GLY A 313 4.15 -3.56 -14.33
CA GLY A 313 4.22 -4.62 -15.33
C GLY A 313 5.63 -5.20 -15.42
N TYR A 314 5.80 -6.13 -16.32
CA TYR A 314 7.12 -6.71 -16.56
C TYR A 314 7.32 -7.10 -18.04
N SER A 315 8.60 -7.19 -18.43
CA SER A 315 9.04 -7.73 -19.71
C SER A 315 10.02 -8.89 -19.47
N LEU A 316 9.96 -9.89 -20.28
CA LEU A 316 10.93 -11.00 -20.32
C LEU A 316 12.06 -10.77 -21.34
N LEU A 317 12.04 -9.63 -22.01
CA LEU A 317 13.07 -9.20 -22.96
C LEU A 317 14.23 -8.54 -22.19
N GLY A 318 15.38 -8.37 -22.85
CA GLY A 318 16.49 -7.61 -22.29
C GLY A 318 16.16 -6.13 -22.11
N LEU A 319 16.94 -5.44 -21.25
CA LEU A 319 16.71 -4.03 -20.90
C LEU A 319 16.65 -3.12 -22.14
N ASP A 320 17.62 -3.23 -23.04
CA ASP A 320 17.70 -2.36 -24.22
C ASP A 320 16.52 -2.55 -25.16
N LEU A 321 16.10 -3.80 -25.42
CA LEU A 321 14.95 -4.08 -26.27
C LEU A 321 13.64 -3.61 -25.63
N THR A 322 13.51 -3.77 -24.30
CA THR A 322 12.35 -3.25 -23.56
C THR A 322 12.27 -1.71 -23.67
N CYS A 323 13.40 -1.02 -23.55
CA CYS A 323 13.45 0.43 -23.73
C CYS A 323 13.07 0.85 -25.17
N GLN A 324 13.59 0.16 -26.19
CA GLN A 324 13.26 0.44 -27.59
C GLN A 324 11.75 0.27 -27.87
N ILE A 325 11.14 -0.79 -27.34
CA ILE A 325 9.68 -0.99 -27.47
C ILE A 325 8.91 0.13 -26.77
N LEU A 326 9.33 0.51 -25.54
CA LEU A 326 8.68 1.62 -24.85
C LEU A 326 8.80 2.94 -25.63
N GLU A 327 9.97 3.23 -26.20
CA GLU A 327 10.17 4.42 -27.05
C GLU A 327 9.24 4.41 -28.29
N GLN A 328 9.10 3.26 -28.94
CA GLN A 328 8.13 3.13 -30.05
C GLN A 328 6.68 3.35 -29.60
N HIS A 329 6.32 2.87 -28.38
CA HIS A 329 4.99 3.13 -27.82
C HIS A 329 4.80 4.62 -27.50
N ILE A 330 5.82 5.31 -26.99
CA ILE A 330 5.79 6.75 -26.73
C ILE A 330 5.60 7.52 -28.06
N GLU A 331 6.39 7.18 -29.09
CA GLU A 331 6.26 7.82 -30.40
C GLU A 331 4.88 7.67 -31.01
N LYS A 332 4.22 6.53 -30.85
CA LYS A 332 2.86 6.24 -31.33
C LYS A 332 1.78 6.68 -30.36
N ARG A 333 2.12 7.23 -29.19
CA ARG A 333 1.22 7.59 -28.09
C ARG A 333 0.27 6.45 -27.70
N LEU A 334 0.76 5.22 -27.62
CA LEU A 334 -0.09 4.08 -27.30
C LEU A 334 -0.65 4.12 -25.87
N TYR A 335 0.02 4.80 -24.94
CA TYR A 335 -0.44 5.02 -23.56
C TYR A 335 -1.66 5.98 -23.47
N GLU A 336 -1.96 6.76 -24.51
CA GLU A 336 -3.16 7.60 -24.62
C GLU A 336 -4.34 6.89 -25.32
N LYS A 337 -4.11 5.68 -25.84
CA LYS A 337 -5.09 4.91 -26.64
C LYS A 337 -5.67 3.70 -25.89
N CYS A 338 -5.41 3.62 -24.60
CA CYS A 338 -5.83 2.51 -23.76
C CYS A 338 -7.02 2.83 -22.87
#